data_3a06d86282a70af7e620f68cdf753b87
#
_entry.id   3a06d86282a70af7e620f68cdf753b87
#
_cell.length_a   1.000
_cell.length_b   1.000
_cell.length_c   1.000
_cell.angle_alpha   90.00
_cell.angle_beta   90.00
_cell.angle_gamma   90.00
#
_symmetry.space_group_name_H-M   'P 1'
#
loop_
_entity.id
_entity.type
_entity.pdbx_description
1 polymer ?
#
loop_
_entity_poly.entity_id
_entity_poly.type
_entity_poly.pdbx_seq_one_letter_code
_entity_poly.pdbx_strand_id
1 'polypeptide(L)'
;ISLGNQASLKNTDFINYLINKKEVRAFGLHIESIENISDFEVAAKKAIEAQKPIVVLKTGKSKIGATLTKSHTGSIAGSQKIYNSFFKKLGIITVDTPSEMIETLKFICISGIPKGKECAAFTCSGGGATMVADIGERLNLKFSKIPKRNIKAISSFLPDIATISNPLDYTTPIWGQPKITKPLFHKVMK
;
A
#
# COMPACT_ATOMS: atom_id res chain seq x y z
N ILE A 1 2.96 11.25 15.93
CA ILE A 1 4.14 11.85 16.62
C ILE A 1 4.74 12.88 15.67
N SER A 2 4.99 14.09 16.16
CA SER A 2 5.72 15.12 15.41
C SER A 2 7.09 15.30 16.07
N LEU A 3 8.14 15.31 15.28
CA LEU A 3 9.54 15.42 15.75
C LEU A 3 10.12 16.83 15.53
N GLY A 4 9.37 17.72 14.92
CA GLY A 4 9.87 19.06 14.54
C GLY A 4 11.15 18.94 13.70
N ASN A 5 12.16 19.72 14.04
CA ASN A 5 13.45 19.71 13.34
C ASN A 5 14.39 18.57 13.76
N GLN A 6 13.91 17.57 14.49
CA GLN A 6 14.68 16.42 14.96
C GLN A 6 15.98 16.78 15.74
N ALA A 7 15.92 17.88 16.49
CA ALA A 7 17.10 18.42 17.19
C ALA A 7 17.62 17.48 18.31
N SER A 8 16.74 16.67 18.92
CA SER A 8 17.11 15.74 20.01
C SER A 8 16.76 14.29 19.67
N LEU A 9 15.52 14.04 19.21
CA LEU A 9 15.06 12.71 18.83
C LEU A 9 14.85 12.63 17.32
N LYS A 10 15.30 11.53 16.73
CA LYS A 10 15.24 11.27 15.29
C LYS A 10 14.18 10.23 14.95
N ASN A 11 13.79 10.14 13.70
CA ASN A 11 12.92 9.07 13.19
C ASN A 11 13.44 7.68 13.57
N THR A 12 14.76 7.49 13.55
CA THR A 12 15.43 6.22 13.89
C THR A 12 15.25 5.82 15.34
N ASP A 13 15.21 6.77 16.27
CA ASP A 13 14.99 6.49 17.69
C ASP A 13 13.59 5.93 17.93
N PHE A 14 12.59 6.51 17.25
CA PHE A 14 11.21 6.02 17.33
C PHE A 14 11.05 4.67 16.64
N ILE A 15 11.67 4.42 15.50
CA ILE A 15 11.65 3.11 14.85
C ILE A 15 12.25 2.07 15.81
N ASN A 16 13.46 2.30 16.35
CA ASN A 16 14.14 1.39 17.24
C ASN A 16 13.35 1.13 18.53
N TYR A 17 12.71 2.14 19.11
CA TYR A 17 11.89 1.99 20.31
C TYR A 17 10.60 1.21 20.05
N LEU A 18 9.92 1.50 18.93
CA LEU A 18 8.60 0.95 18.63
C LEU A 18 8.66 -0.41 17.92
N ILE A 19 9.81 -0.81 17.43
CA ILE A 19 9.96 -2.05 16.64
C ILE A 19 9.55 -3.30 17.43
N ASN A 20 9.73 -3.30 18.75
CA ASN A 20 9.39 -4.44 19.63
C ASN A 20 7.95 -4.37 20.17
N LYS A 21 7.19 -3.29 19.87
CA LYS A 21 5.81 -3.15 20.34
C LYS A 21 4.86 -3.96 19.46
N LYS A 22 4.10 -4.87 20.05
CA LYS A 22 3.17 -5.76 19.32
C LYS A 22 2.04 -4.99 18.61
N GLU A 23 1.67 -3.84 19.13
CA GLU A 23 0.62 -2.97 18.60
C GLU A 23 1.05 -2.25 17.32
N VAL A 24 2.36 -2.08 17.11
CA VAL A 24 2.91 -1.46 15.90
C VAL A 24 3.06 -2.50 14.81
N ARG A 25 2.37 -2.32 13.70
CA ARG A 25 2.39 -3.22 12.54
C ARG A 25 3.13 -2.67 11.34
N ALA A 26 3.25 -1.35 11.25
CA ALA A 26 3.95 -0.65 10.18
C ALA A 26 4.39 0.73 10.66
N PHE A 27 5.31 1.36 9.94
CA PHE A 27 5.75 2.73 10.18
C PHE A 27 5.35 3.62 9.01
N GLY A 28 4.64 4.71 9.27
CA GLY A 28 4.39 5.78 8.31
C GLY A 28 5.27 6.97 8.63
N LEU A 29 6.13 7.37 7.72
CA LEU A 29 7.08 8.46 7.92
C LEU A 29 6.83 9.58 6.90
N HIS A 30 6.53 10.78 7.38
CA HIS A 30 6.63 11.99 6.57
C HIS A 30 8.00 12.61 6.83
N ILE A 31 8.82 12.70 5.81
CA ILE A 31 10.21 13.16 5.92
C ILE A 31 10.55 14.18 4.83
N GLU A 32 11.32 15.18 5.22
CA GLU A 32 11.88 16.18 4.33
C GLU A 32 13.33 15.84 3.95
N SER A 33 14.11 15.34 4.92
CA SER A 33 15.48 14.86 4.74
C SER A 33 15.81 13.75 5.73
N ILE A 34 16.87 13.03 5.46
CA ILE A 34 17.49 12.06 6.39
C ILE A 34 18.86 12.60 6.73
N GLU A 35 19.10 12.93 7.99
CA GLU A 35 20.38 13.49 8.44
C GLU A 35 21.50 12.44 8.41
N ASN A 36 21.23 11.26 8.98
CA ASN A 36 22.18 10.15 9.01
C ASN A 36 21.62 8.96 8.22
N ILE A 37 22.12 8.80 7.01
CA ILE A 37 21.73 7.75 6.08
C ILE A 37 22.06 6.36 6.65
N SER A 38 23.21 6.21 7.31
CA SER A 38 23.67 4.94 7.87
C SER A 38 22.76 4.46 9.01
N ASP A 39 22.44 5.35 9.95
CA ASP A 39 21.54 5.02 11.06
C ASP A 39 20.14 4.68 10.58
N PHE A 40 19.66 5.43 9.57
CA PHE A 40 18.35 5.16 8.97
C PHE A 40 18.34 3.80 8.25
N GLU A 41 19.41 3.47 7.52
CA GLU A 41 19.54 2.16 6.86
C GLU A 41 19.48 1.01 7.88
N VAL A 42 20.20 1.14 8.99
CA VAL A 42 20.19 0.12 10.09
C VAL A 42 18.79 -0.01 10.68
N ALA A 43 18.14 1.11 11.03
CA ALA A 43 16.81 1.07 11.61
C ALA A 43 15.75 0.49 10.64
N ALA A 44 15.85 0.84 9.35
CA ALA A 44 14.96 0.32 8.31
C ALA A 44 15.13 -1.20 8.12
N LYS A 45 16.37 -1.71 8.09
CA LYS A 45 16.63 -3.15 8.00
C LYS A 45 16.03 -3.90 9.19
N LYS A 46 16.22 -3.42 10.43
CA LYS A 46 15.60 -3.99 11.61
C LYS A 46 14.06 -4.01 11.52
N ALA A 47 13.45 -2.94 11.00
CA ALA A 47 12.00 -2.88 10.83
C ALA A 47 11.50 -3.96 9.85
N ILE A 48 12.21 -4.16 8.73
CA ILE A 48 11.89 -5.19 7.75
C ILE A 48 12.06 -6.60 8.32
N GLU A 49 13.15 -6.86 9.03
CA GLU A 49 13.40 -8.13 9.72
C GLU A 49 12.31 -8.45 10.76
N ALA A 50 11.82 -7.41 11.44
CA ALA A 50 10.68 -7.51 12.35
C ALA A 50 9.32 -7.59 11.64
N GLN A 51 9.29 -7.69 10.30
CA GLN A 51 8.08 -7.69 9.47
C GLN A 51 7.18 -6.46 9.67
N LYS A 52 7.79 -5.31 9.96
CA LYS A 52 7.13 -4.01 10.13
C LYS A 52 7.53 -3.07 8.99
N PRO A 53 6.82 -3.10 7.86
CA PRO A 53 7.17 -2.31 6.70
C PRO A 53 7.12 -0.81 6.99
N ILE A 54 7.94 -0.06 6.26
CA ILE A 54 8.01 1.39 6.33
C ILE A 54 7.38 1.97 5.07
N VAL A 55 6.46 2.91 5.26
CA VAL A 55 5.84 3.72 4.20
C VAL A 55 6.33 5.15 4.36
N VAL A 56 6.90 5.72 3.32
CA VAL A 56 7.49 7.06 3.34
C VAL A 56 6.76 8.00 2.39
N LEU A 57 6.30 9.11 2.94
CA LEU A 57 5.92 10.30 2.20
C LEU A 57 7.10 11.28 2.24
N LYS A 58 7.89 11.34 1.16
CA LYS A 58 9.02 12.27 1.03
C LYS A 58 8.55 13.56 0.40
N THR A 59 8.77 14.69 1.07
CA THR A 59 8.54 16.03 0.53
C THR A 59 9.85 16.72 0.13
N GLY A 60 9.77 17.89 -0.49
CA GLY A 60 10.97 18.57 -1.03
C GLY A 60 11.56 17.88 -2.27
N LYS A 61 10.72 17.23 -3.10
CA LYS A 61 11.13 16.47 -4.30
C LYS A 61 11.48 17.37 -5.49
N SER A 62 10.76 18.48 -5.66
CA SER A 62 10.96 19.43 -6.75
C SER A 62 12.07 20.43 -6.41
N LYS A 63 12.59 21.16 -7.41
CA LYS A 63 13.58 22.24 -7.19
C LYS A 63 13.03 23.30 -6.22
N ILE A 64 11.78 23.72 -6.38
CA ILE A 64 11.13 24.69 -5.49
C ILE A 64 10.97 24.07 -4.09
N GLY A 65 10.45 22.84 -4.00
CA GLY A 65 10.29 22.15 -2.73
C GLY A 65 11.61 21.97 -1.97
N ALA A 66 12.69 21.65 -2.66
CA ALA A 66 14.02 21.53 -2.06
C ALA A 66 14.52 22.87 -1.49
N THR A 67 14.24 23.99 -2.17
CA THR A 67 14.57 25.34 -1.66
C THR A 67 13.77 25.66 -0.40
N LEU A 68 12.46 25.34 -0.38
CA LEU A 68 11.62 25.52 0.79
C LEU A 68 12.08 24.67 1.96
N THR A 69 12.39 23.39 1.73
CA THR A 69 12.92 22.49 2.76
C THR A 69 14.20 23.05 3.38
N LYS A 70 15.15 23.55 2.56
CA LYS A 70 16.39 24.17 3.04
C LYS A 70 16.14 25.38 3.94
N SER A 71 15.17 26.22 3.60
CA SER A 71 14.82 27.39 4.42
C SER A 71 14.13 27.04 5.74
N HIS A 72 13.36 25.93 5.77
CA HIS A 72 12.62 25.51 6.96
C HIS A 72 13.44 24.69 7.95
N THR A 73 14.27 23.78 7.46
CA THR A 73 14.96 22.79 8.32
C THR A 73 16.47 22.95 8.34
N GLY A 74 17.02 23.85 7.52
CA GLY A 74 18.48 24.00 7.36
C GLY A 74 19.17 22.81 6.68
N SER A 75 18.43 21.73 6.38
CA SER A 75 18.98 20.52 5.81
C SER A 75 19.05 20.58 4.28
N ILE A 76 20.10 20.01 3.71
CA ILE A 76 20.26 19.90 2.25
C ILE A 76 19.36 18.75 1.77
N ALA A 77 18.31 19.08 1.01
CA ALA A 77 17.51 18.08 0.34
C ALA A 77 18.37 17.35 -0.70
N GLY A 78 18.66 16.09 -0.48
CA GLY A 78 19.35 15.23 -1.45
C GLY A 78 18.54 15.07 -2.73
N SER A 79 19.21 14.69 -3.83
CA SER A 79 18.52 14.41 -5.09
C SER A 79 17.42 13.36 -4.92
N GLN A 80 16.21 13.65 -5.41
CA GLN A 80 15.08 12.71 -5.37
C GLN A 80 15.42 11.33 -5.97
N LYS A 81 16.26 11.33 -7.03
CA LYS A 81 16.72 10.09 -7.67
C LYS A 81 17.53 9.22 -6.70
N ILE A 82 18.36 9.82 -5.86
CA ILE A 82 19.16 9.11 -4.84
C ILE A 82 18.23 8.54 -3.77
N TYR A 83 17.27 9.32 -3.26
CA TYR A 83 16.29 8.84 -2.30
C TYR A 83 15.45 7.69 -2.83
N ASN A 84 14.98 7.79 -4.08
CA ASN A 84 14.21 6.70 -4.70
C ASN A 84 15.02 5.40 -4.79
N SER A 85 16.28 5.48 -5.19
CA SER A 85 17.17 4.33 -5.26
C SER A 85 17.45 3.74 -3.87
N PHE A 86 17.68 4.60 -2.88
CA PHE A 86 17.90 4.20 -1.50
C PHE A 86 16.69 3.51 -0.88
N PHE A 87 15.51 4.11 -1.00
CA PHE A 87 14.26 3.51 -0.50
C PHE A 87 13.95 2.20 -1.19
N LYS A 88 14.14 2.12 -2.51
CA LYS A 88 13.96 0.89 -3.27
C LYS A 88 14.91 -0.22 -2.81
N LYS A 89 16.18 0.10 -2.58
CA LYS A 89 17.19 -0.84 -2.03
C LYS A 89 16.76 -1.41 -0.69
N LEU A 90 16.14 -0.59 0.16
CA LEU A 90 15.67 -0.98 1.50
C LEU A 90 14.27 -1.58 1.51
N GLY A 91 13.59 -1.75 0.36
CA GLY A 91 12.22 -2.24 0.34
C GLY A 91 11.20 -1.31 0.99
N ILE A 92 11.53 -0.03 1.13
CA ILE A 92 10.64 1.00 1.68
C ILE A 92 9.60 1.40 0.63
N ILE A 93 8.35 1.43 1.02
CA ILE A 93 7.24 1.85 0.18
C ILE A 93 7.20 3.38 0.14
N THR A 94 7.21 3.96 -1.07
CA THR A 94 7.11 5.42 -1.24
C THR A 94 5.74 5.79 -1.78
N VAL A 95 5.18 6.87 -1.26
CA VAL A 95 3.89 7.44 -1.66
C VAL A 95 4.03 8.93 -1.93
N ASP A 96 3.10 9.50 -2.67
CA ASP A 96 3.15 10.89 -3.10
C ASP A 96 2.19 11.82 -2.33
N THR A 97 1.17 11.26 -1.70
CA THR A 97 0.17 12.03 -0.95
C THR A 97 -0.08 11.45 0.43
N PRO A 98 -0.59 12.26 1.39
CA PRO A 98 -1.02 11.77 2.70
C PRO A 98 -2.13 10.71 2.60
N SER A 99 -3.05 10.85 1.65
CA SER A 99 -4.13 9.87 1.42
C SER A 99 -3.58 8.53 1.01
N GLU A 100 -2.62 8.49 0.07
CA GLU A 100 -1.94 7.26 -0.31
C GLU A 100 -1.21 6.62 0.87
N MET A 101 -0.58 7.42 1.72
CA MET A 101 0.11 6.91 2.91
C MET A 101 -0.88 6.22 3.86
N ILE A 102 -2.01 6.86 4.14
CA ILE A 102 -3.04 6.31 5.06
C ILE A 102 -3.64 5.03 4.48
N GLU A 103 -4.02 5.01 3.20
CA GLU A 103 -4.61 3.83 2.57
C GLU A 103 -3.61 2.68 2.45
N THR A 104 -2.33 2.98 2.16
CA THR A 104 -1.26 1.96 2.14
C THR A 104 -1.04 1.36 3.53
N LEU A 105 -0.93 2.20 4.57
CA LEU A 105 -0.77 1.73 5.94
C LEU A 105 -1.98 0.92 6.41
N LYS A 106 -3.19 1.39 6.12
CA LYS A 106 -4.43 0.67 6.43
C LYS A 106 -4.46 -0.70 5.77
N PHE A 107 -4.14 -0.77 4.47
CA PHE A 107 -4.05 -2.02 3.74
C PHE A 107 -3.05 -2.99 4.38
N ILE A 108 -1.83 -2.55 4.64
CA ILE A 108 -0.77 -3.37 5.23
C ILE A 108 -1.16 -3.85 6.64
N CYS A 109 -1.72 -2.96 7.47
CA CYS A 109 -2.09 -3.29 8.84
C CYS A 109 -3.26 -4.29 8.93
N ILE A 110 -4.16 -4.31 7.93
CA ILE A 110 -5.32 -5.21 7.90
C ILE A 110 -5.00 -6.51 7.17
N SER A 111 -4.40 -6.42 5.98
CA SER A 111 -4.24 -7.55 5.06
C SER A 111 -2.83 -8.14 5.07
N GLY A 112 -1.87 -7.46 5.68
CA GLY A 112 -0.44 -7.81 5.62
C GLY A 112 0.20 -7.40 4.29
N ILE A 113 1.46 -7.82 4.11
CA ILE A 113 2.21 -7.58 2.88
C ILE A 113 1.76 -8.59 1.82
N PRO A 114 1.37 -8.14 0.62
CA PRO A 114 1.00 -9.04 -0.48
C PRO A 114 2.16 -9.98 -0.85
N LYS A 115 1.83 -11.25 -1.06
CA LYS A 115 2.81 -12.27 -1.46
C LYS A 115 3.06 -12.32 -2.98
N GLY A 116 2.28 -11.59 -3.75
CA GLY A 116 2.37 -11.59 -5.22
C GLY A 116 1.52 -10.48 -5.83
N LYS A 117 1.41 -10.53 -7.17
CA LYS A 117 0.65 -9.56 -7.97
C LYS A 117 -0.72 -10.08 -8.44
N GLU A 118 -1.04 -11.33 -8.13
CA GLU A 118 -2.33 -11.88 -8.49
C GLU A 118 -3.41 -11.38 -7.54
N CYS A 119 -4.51 -10.92 -8.09
CA CYS A 119 -5.62 -10.39 -7.31
C CYS A 119 -6.97 -10.83 -7.88
N ALA A 120 -7.96 -10.84 -7.02
CA ALA A 120 -9.37 -10.90 -7.37
C ALA A 120 -10.02 -9.57 -6.99
N ALA A 121 -10.84 -9.03 -7.88
CA ALA A 121 -11.56 -7.80 -7.63
C ALA A 121 -13.06 -8.04 -7.78
N PHE A 122 -13.84 -7.37 -6.94
CA PHE A 122 -15.28 -7.51 -6.86
C PHE A 122 -15.95 -6.15 -6.91
N THR A 123 -16.90 -6.00 -7.80
CA THR A 123 -17.68 -4.76 -7.96
C THR A 123 -19.16 -5.09 -8.08
N CYS A 124 -20.02 -4.12 -7.82
CA CYS A 124 -21.47 -4.26 -8.00
C CYS A 124 -21.95 -3.68 -9.33
N SER A 125 -21.04 -3.35 -10.25
CA SER A 125 -21.38 -2.77 -11.56
C SER A 125 -20.31 -3.08 -12.60
N GLY A 126 -20.73 -3.22 -13.86
CA GLY A 126 -19.84 -3.43 -15.00
C GLY A 126 -18.85 -2.28 -15.21
N GLY A 127 -19.28 -1.03 -15.03
CA GLY A 127 -18.40 0.14 -15.10
C GLY A 127 -17.30 0.10 -14.02
N GLY A 128 -17.62 -0.34 -12.81
CA GLY A 128 -16.65 -0.56 -11.75
C GLY A 128 -15.64 -1.66 -12.12
N ALA A 129 -16.10 -2.77 -12.68
CA ALA A 129 -15.23 -3.86 -13.12
C ALA A 129 -14.25 -3.41 -14.22
N THR A 130 -14.74 -2.67 -15.21
CA THR A 130 -13.90 -2.10 -16.28
C THR A 130 -12.86 -1.13 -15.73
N MET A 131 -13.26 -0.21 -14.85
CA MET A 131 -12.34 0.76 -14.24
C MET A 131 -11.22 0.06 -13.45
N VAL A 132 -11.57 -0.97 -12.66
CA VAL A 132 -10.59 -1.76 -11.89
C VAL A 132 -9.64 -2.52 -12.83
N ALA A 133 -10.15 -3.07 -13.93
CA ALA A 133 -9.31 -3.75 -14.93
C ALA A 133 -8.29 -2.77 -15.56
N ASP A 134 -8.73 -1.60 -16.00
CA ASP A 134 -7.87 -0.56 -16.61
C ASP A 134 -6.79 -0.06 -15.66
N ILE A 135 -7.16 0.17 -14.39
CA ILE A 135 -6.21 0.59 -13.35
C ILE A 135 -5.22 -0.55 -13.06
N GLY A 136 -5.71 -1.77 -12.94
CA GLY A 136 -4.89 -2.95 -12.65
C GLY A 136 -3.85 -3.21 -13.75
N GLU A 137 -4.22 -3.06 -15.02
CA GLU A 137 -3.30 -3.18 -16.15
C GLU A 137 -2.17 -2.14 -16.06
N ARG A 138 -2.50 -0.87 -15.81
CA ARG A 138 -1.51 0.20 -15.62
C ARG A 138 -0.55 -0.07 -14.46
N LEU A 139 -1.02 -0.71 -13.40
CA LEU A 139 -0.24 -1.08 -12.22
C LEU A 139 0.44 -2.45 -12.36
N ASN A 140 0.31 -3.11 -13.53
CA ASN A 140 0.83 -4.44 -13.76
C ASN A 140 0.34 -5.49 -12.72
N LEU A 141 -0.92 -5.37 -12.31
CA LEU A 141 -1.61 -6.39 -11.51
C LEU A 141 -2.10 -7.51 -12.43
N LYS A 142 -2.22 -8.71 -11.87
CA LYS A 142 -2.72 -9.88 -12.61
C LYS A 142 -4.10 -10.27 -12.11
N PHE A 143 -5.09 -10.19 -12.99
CA PHE A 143 -6.41 -10.73 -12.75
C PHE A 143 -6.46 -12.15 -13.32
N SER A 144 -6.16 -13.15 -12.49
CA SER A 144 -6.16 -14.55 -12.92
C SER A 144 -7.57 -15.01 -13.30
N LYS A 145 -7.65 -15.81 -14.36
CA LYS A 145 -8.93 -16.40 -14.79
C LYS A 145 -9.50 -17.30 -13.71
N ILE A 146 -10.79 -17.21 -13.49
CA ILE A 146 -11.50 -18.10 -12.55
C ILE A 146 -11.43 -19.54 -13.07
N PRO A 147 -11.00 -20.51 -12.25
CA PRO A 147 -10.92 -21.90 -12.65
C PRO A 147 -12.26 -22.47 -13.11
N LYS A 148 -12.28 -23.21 -14.21
CA LYS A 148 -13.53 -23.80 -14.78
C LYS A 148 -14.32 -24.61 -13.75
N ARG A 149 -13.65 -25.31 -12.85
CA ARG A 149 -14.28 -26.08 -11.75
C ARG A 149 -15.10 -25.23 -10.79
N ASN A 150 -14.80 -23.93 -10.67
CA ASN A 150 -15.48 -23.03 -9.76
C ASN A 150 -16.68 -22.31 -10.42
N ILE A 151 -16.75 -22.28 -11.75
CA ILE A 151 -17.77 -21.52 -12.51
C ILE A 151 -19.19 -21.92 -12.09
N LYS A 152 -19.49 -23.23 -12.07
CA LYS A 152 -20.82 -23.73 -11.68
C LYS A 152 -21.20 -23.30 -10.25
N ALA A 153 -20.25 -23.34 -9.31
CA ALA A 153 -20.49 -22.95 -7.94
C ALA A 153 -20.60 -21.43 -7.76
N ILE A 154 -19.97 -20.65 -8.64
CA ILE A 154 -20.05 -19.18 -8.65
C ILE A 154 -21.38 -18.74 -9.29
N SER A 155 -21.78 -19.35 -10.41
CA SER A 155 -23.02 -19.00 -11.11
C SER A 155 -24.26 -19.20 -10.24
N SER A 156 -24.26 -20.16 -9.30
CA SER A 156 -25.39 -20.35 -8.40
C SER A 156 -25.67 -19.19 -7.42
N PHE A 157 -24.73 -18.26 -7.27
CA PHE A 157 -24.89 -17.04 -6.45
C PHE A 157 -25.26 -15.82 -7.28
N LEU A 158 -25.08 -15.88 -8.59
CA LEU A 158 -25.22 -14.75 -9.50
C LEU A 158 -26.52 -14.86 -10.31
N PRO A 159 -27.14 -13.73 -10.67
CA PRO A 159 -28.23 -13.74 -11.64
C PRO A 159 -27.72 -14.15 -13.03
N ASP A 160 -28.60 -14.69 -13.87
CA ASP A 160 -28.28 -15.22 -15.20
C ASP A 160 -27.59 -14.21 -16.13
N ILE A 161 -27.84 -12.92 -15.92
CA ILE A 161 -27.22 -11.82 -16.68
C ILE A 161 -25.75 -11.56 -16.34
N ALA A 162 -25.25 -12.13 -15.23
CA ALA A 162 -23.90 -11.86 -14.76
C ALA A 162 -22.85 -12.67 -15.55
N THR A 163 -21.81 -11.99 -15.98
CA THR A 163 -20.65 -12.64 -16.60
C THR A 163 -19.62 -12.97 -15.54
N ILE A 164 -19.22 -14.26 -15.47
CA ILE A 164 -18.21 -14.71 -14.53
C ILE A 164 -16.82 -14.37 -15.07
N SER A 165 -16.21 -13.35 -14.49
CA SER A 165 -14.89 -12.82 -14.86
C SER A 165 -14.09 -12.41 -13.62
N ASN A 166 -12.87 -12.02 -13.78
CA ASN A 166 -12.07 -11.32 -12.77
C ASN A 166 -11.42 -10.10 -13.43
N PRO A 167 -11.77 -8.89 -13.05
CA PRO A 167 -12.71 -8.48 -11.99
C PRO A 167 -14.13 -9.05 -12.16
N LEU A 168 -14.79 -9.38 -11.03
CA LEU A 168 -16.16 -9.89 -11.03
C LEU A 168 -17.15 -8.76 -10.76
N ASP A 169 -18.03 -8.49 -11.74
CA ASP A 169 -19.27 -7.75 -11.48
C ASP A 169 -20.30 -8.71 -10.89
N TYR A 170 -20.51 -8.61 -9.57
CA TYR A 170 -21.52 -9.44 -8.89
C TYR A 170 -22.93 -8.83 -8.92
N THR A 171 -23.11 -7.72 -9.62
CA THR A 171 -24.36 -6.99 -9.87
C THR A 171 -24.98 -6.29 -8.64
N THR A 172 -25.64 -5.17 -8.88
CA THR A 172 -26.27 -4.34 -7.85
C THR A 172 -27.32 -5.07 -7.01
N PRO A 173 -28.17 -5.99 -7.55
CA PRO A 173 -29.18 -6.67 -6.76
C PRO A 173 -28.67 -7.45 -5.54
N ILE A 174 -27.45 -7.96 -5.57
CA ILE A 174 -26.89 -8.69 -4.42
C ILE A 174 -25.94 -7.84 -3.57
N TRP A 175 -25.78 -6.57 -3.91
CA TRP A 175 -25.01 -5.63 -3.10
C TRP A 175 -25.62 -5.47 -1.71
N GLY A 176 -24.76 -5.49 -0.68
CA GLY A 176 -25.22 -5.41 0.70
C GLY A 176 -25.82 -6.71 1.28
N GLN A 177 -25.78 -7.82 0.53
CA GLN A 177 -26.27 -9.12 0.98
C GLN A 177 -25.12 -10.05 1.42
N PRO A 178 -24.59 -9.94 2.67
CA PRO A 178 -23.42 -10.68 3.11
C PRO A 178 -23.62 -12.20 3.11
N LYS A 179 -24.86 -12.69 3.21
CA LYS A 179 -25.20 -14.12 3.11
C LYS A 179 -24.88 -14.70 1.72
N ILE A 180 -24.92 -13.87 0.67
CA ILE A 180 -24.61 -14.24 -0.71
C ILE A 180 -23.15 -13.87 -1.04
N THR A 181 -22.74 -12.63 -0.76
CA THR A 181 -21.44 -12.12 -1.19
C THR A 181 -20.26 -12.79 -0.49
N LYS A 182 -20.36 -13.13 0.80
CA LYS A 182 -19.27 -13.83 1.51
C LYS A 182 -18.92 -15.19 0.88
N PRO A 183 -19.87 -16.13 0.69
CA PRO A 183 -19.56 -17.41 0.06
C PRO A 183 -19.15 -17.26 -1.41
N LEU A 184 -19.73 -16.32 -2.16
CA LEU A 184 -19.34 -15.99 -3.53
C LEU A 184 -17.87 -15.60 -3.59
N PHE A 185 -17.46 -14.59 -2.83
CA PHE A 185 -16.07 -14.09 -2.84
C PHE A 185 -15.08 -15.19 -2.43
N HIS A 186 -15.44 -15.99 -1.44
CA HIS A 186 -14.61 -17.12 -1.05
C HIS A 186 -14.44 -18.17 -2.16
N LYS A 187 -15.45 -18.40 -2.99
CA LYS A 187 -15.36 -19.31 -4.14
C LYS A 187 -14.50 -18.77 -5.27
N VAL A 188 -14.51 -17.46 -5.49
CA VAL A 188 -13.67 -16.80 -6.52
C VAL A 188 -12.20 -16.83 -6.11
N MET A 189 -11.89 -16.66 -4.82
CA MET A 189 -10.53 -16.61 -4.29
C MET A 189 -9.86 -17.98 -4.11
N LYS A 190 -10.56 -19.07 -4.35
CA LYS A 190 -10.05 -20.46 -4.29
C LYS A 190 -9.70 -21.00 -5.67
#